data_4133355ebfb1c689bcf2282d8b2193bc
#
_entry.id   4133355ebfb1c689bcf2282d8b2193bc
#
_cell.length_a   1.000
_cell.length_b   1.000
_cell.length_c   1.000
_cell.angle_alpha   90.00
_cell.angle_beta   90.00
_cell.angle_gamma   90.00
#
_symmetry.space_group_name_H-M   'P 1'
#
loop_
_entity.id
_entity.type
_entity.pdbx_description
1 polymer ?
#
loop_
_entity_poly.entity_id
_entity_poly.type
_entity_poly.pdbx_seq_one_letter_code
_entity_poly.pdbx_strand_id
1 'polypeptide(L)'
;RNHSSAASDVYKRQVINGQKIWTSTAQYAQMMFCLVRTEPDAPKHGGISYLLIPMDTPGIEIRPLVDMTLKAGFNEVFFTDVKVPATNIVGNRGEGWAVANATLSHERGSLADPNATMNRINMLIDLMKEESIDGKKLIDIPVYRDKLMALQGKVVAFQSHSLRTLSSKINPGQDVKLGKMIQKLVGTELRHELEGFAIDLSLIHISEPTRHRR
;
A
#
# COMPACT_ATOMS: atom_id res chain seq x y z
N ARG A 1 52.39 -14.20 0.88
CA ARG A 1 51.87 -12.84 1.13
C ARG A 1 50.47 -12.72 0.50
N ASN A 2 49.43 -13.12 1.19
CA ASN A 2 48.01 -12.76 0.90
C ASN A 2 47.11 -13.28 2.03
N HIS A 3 47.36 -12.82 3.28
CA HIS A 3 46.47 -13.12 4.42
C HIS A 3 45.67 -11.92 4.92
N SER A 4 45.59 -10.83 4.13
CA SER A 4 44.94 -9.60 4.58
C SER A 4 43.49 -9.40 4.08
N SER A 5 43.05 -10.19 3.09
CA SER A 5 41.69 -9.95 2.52
C SER A 5 40.57 -10.67 3.27
N ALA A 6 40.80 -11.85 3.83
CA ALA A 6 39.77 -12.62 4.53
C ALA A 6 39.37 -12.01 5.89
N ALA A 7 40.33 -11.47 6.65
CA ALA A 7 40.05 -10.86 7.95
C ALA A 7 39.33 -9.51 7.83
N SER A 8 39.59 -8.72 6.78
CA SER A 8 38.88 -7.45 6.55
C SER A 8 37.43 -7.66 6.08
N ASP A 9 37.13 -8.81 5.49
CA ASP A 9 35.80 -9.12 4.95
C ASP A 9 34.82 -9.58 6.06
N VAL A 10 35.30 -10.17 7.14
CA VAL A 10 34.51 -10.59 8.30
C VAL A 10 33.93 -9.38 9.05
N TYR A 11 34.65 -8.26 9.13
CA TYR A 11 34.16 -7.03 9.77
C TYR A 11 33.21 -6.18 8.91
N LYS A 12 33.00 -6.56 7.66
CA LYS A 12 32.17 -5.83 6.71
C LYS A 12 30.82 -6.49 6.45
N ARG A 13 30.46 -7.57 7.16
CA ARG A 13 29.20 -8.29 7.00
C ARG A 13 28.40 -8.26 8.29
N GLN A 14 27.08 -8.14 8.15
CA GLN A 14 26.13 -8.32 9.24
C GLN A 14 25.48 -9.69 9.11
N VAL A 15 25.22 -10.34 10.25
CA VAL A 15 24.50 -11.61 10.32
C VAL A 15 23.11 -11.34 10.85
N ILE A 16 22.10 -11.79 10.12
CA ILE A 16 20.68 -11.58 10.46
C ILE A 16 20.06 -12.91 10.83
N ASN A 17 19.42 -12.95 12.00
CA ASN A 17 18.62 -14.04 12.48
C ASN A 17 17.25 -13.51 12.90
N GLY A 18 16.16 -14.24 12.59
CA GLY A 18 14.81 -13.87 12.97
C GLY A 18 13.78 -14.17 11.89
N GLN A 19 12.62 -13.52 12.02
CA GLN A 19 11.54 -13.71 11.05
C GLN A 19 10.76 -12.43 10.82
N LYS A 20 10.11 -12.35 9.66
CA LYS A 20 9.10 -11.35 9.30
C LYS A 20 7.84 -12.06 8.86
N ILE A 21 6.70 -11.46 9.15
CA ILE A 21 5.39 -11.96 8.72
C ILE A 21 4.65 -10.84 7.97
N TRP A 22 3.65 -11.19 7.19
CA TRP A 22 2.85 -10.28 6.36
C TRP A 22 3.68 -9.56 5.30
N THR A 23 4.75 -10.20 4.84
CA THR A 23 5.60 -9.64 3.78
C THR A 23 4.90 -9.83 2.42
N SER A 24 4.42 -8.72 1.85
CA SER A 24 3.72 -8.74 0.56
C SER A 24 4.64 -9.21 -0.55
N THR A 25 4.16 -10.16 -1.36
CA THR A 25 4.79 -10.63 -2.61
C THR A 25 6.26 -11.03 -2.50
N ALA A 26 6.74 -11.44 -1.30
CA ALA A 26 8.14 -11.81 -1.06
C ALA A 26 8.63 -12.91 -2.00
N GLN A 27 7.75 -13.85 -2.39
CA GLN A 27 8.04 -14.95 -3.30
C GLN A 27 8.43 -14.50 -4.73
N TYR A 28 8.13 -13.26 -5.10
CA TYR A 28 8.47 -12.68 -6.40
C TYR A 28 9.49 -11.55 -6.30
N ALA A 29 9.84 -11.14 -5.09
CA ALA A 29 10.75 -10.04 -4.86
C ALA A 29 12.20 -10.47 -5.08
N GLN A 30 12.99 -9.63 -5.74
CA GLN A 30 14.43 -9.80 -5.88
C GLN A 30 15.20 -9.15 -4.73
N MET A 31 14.63 -8.12 -4.13
CA MET A 31 15.21 -7.36 -3.03
C MET A 31 14.13 -7.07 -1.98
N MET A 32 14.51 -7.05 -0.72
CA MET A 32 13.67 -6.51 0.33
C MET A 32 14.40 -5.43 1.12
N PHE A 33 13.65 -4.48 1.64
CA PHE A 33 14.14 -3.70 2.76
C PHE A 33 13.74 -4.35 4.07
N CYS A 34 14.65 -4.38 5.03
CA CYS A 34 14.43 -5.03 6.30
C CYS A 34 14.88 -4.15 7.45
N LEU A 35 14.00 -3.91 8.41
CA LEU A 35 14.35 -3.28 9.67
C LEU A 35 14.90 -4.33 10.62
N VAL A 36 16.13 -4.13 11.07
CA VAL A 36 16.83 -5.03 11.99
C VAL A 36 17.33 -4.25 13.21
N ARG A 37 17.34 -4.90 14.36
CA ARG A 37 17.94 -4.31 15.57
C ARG A 37 19.44 -4.54 15.56
N THR A 38 20.19 -3.47 15.44
CA THR A 38 21.65 -3.50 15.45
C THR A 38 22.26 -3.08 16.78
N GLU A 39 21.49 -2.34 17.60
CA GLU A 39 21.89 -1.88 18.94
C GLU A 39 20.87 -2.38 19.96
N PRO A 40 21.10 -3.53 20.62
CA PRO A 40 20.15 -4.14 21.54
C PRO A 40 19.76 -3.24 22.73
N ASP A 41 20.76 -2.51 23.28
CA ASP A 41 20.61 -1.68 24.47
C ASP A 41 20.09 -0.27 24.19
N ALA A 42 19.86 0.07 22.91
CA ALA A 42 19.35 1.38 22.51
C ALA A 42 17.84 1.51 22.80
N PRO A 43 17.32 2.75 22.95
CA PRO A 43 15.89 3.01 23.11
C PRO A 43 15.06 2.40 21.98
N LYS A 44 13.75 2.22 22.24
CA LYS A 44 12.81 1.48 21.37
C LYS A 44 12.95 1.76 19.85
N HIS A 45 13.10 3.00 19.45
CA HIS A 45 13.23 3.41 18.03
C HIS A 45 14.69 3.72 17.62
N GLY A 46 15.59 3.87 18.60
CA GLY A 46 17.03 3.91 18.36
C GLY A 46 17.57 2.51 18.12
N GLY A 47 18.75 2.40 17.49
CA GLY A 47 19.41 1.13 17.29
C GLY A 47 18.74 0.17 16.31
N ILE A 48 17.78 0.66 15.53
CA ILE A 48 17.19 -0.04 14.38
C ILE A 48 17.91 0.44 13.12
N SER A 49 18.42 -0.48 12.30
CA SER A 49 19.01 -0.18 11.01
C SER A 49 18.08 -0.64 9.87
N TYR A 50 18.17 0.04 8.74
CA TYR A 50 17.44 -0.27 7.53
C TYR A 50 18.39 -0.90 6.52
N LEU A 51 18.14 -2.15 6.16
CA LEU A 51 18.99 -2.96 5.29
C LEU A 51 18.28 -3.26 3.97
N LEU A 52 19.05 -3.24 2.88
CA LEU A 52 18.64 -3.82 1.61
C LEU A 52 19.21 -5.24 1.50
N ILE A 53 18.35 -6.22 1.34
CA ILE A 53 18.72 -7.64 1.35
C ILE A 53 18.27 -8.26 0.02
N PRO A 54 19.20 -8.83 -0.79
CA PRO A 54 18.83 -9.68 -1.92
C PRO A 54 18.08 -10.92 -1.44
N MET A 55 16.98 -11.26 -2.05
CA MET A 55 16.10 -12.35 -1.60
C MET A 55 16.67 -13.75 -1.91
N ASP A 56 17.67 -13.83 -2.77
CA ASP A 56 18.43 -15.05 -3.09
C ASP A 56 19.60 -15.30 -2.11
N THR A 57 19.76 -14.46 -1.07
CA THR A 57 20.83 -14.63 -0.07
C THR A 57 20.65 -15.94 0.69
N PRO A 58 21.67 -16.79 0.80
CA PRO A 58 21.60 -18.03 1.55
C PRO A 58 21.13 -17.83 2.99
N GLY A 59 20.23 -18.70 3.46
CA GLY A 59 19.64 -18.65 4.80
C GLY A 59 18.29 -17.92 4.84
N ILE A 60 17.79 -17.42 3.70
CA ILE A 60 16.43 -16.90 3.58
C ILE A 60 15.48 -18.03 3.15
N GLU A 61 14.40 -18.21 3.91
CA GLU A 61 13.31 -19.12 3.57
C GLU A 61 12.01 -18.32 3.51
N ILE A 62 11.25 -18.49 2.41
CA ILE A 62 9.97 -17.80 2.18
C ILE A 62 8.86 -18.83 2.26
N ARG A 63 7.87 -18.58 3.12
CA ARG A 63 6.67 -19.43 3.26
C ARG A 63 5.43 -18.61 2.94
N PRO A 64 4.75 -18.90 1.81
CA PRO A 64 3.49 -18.21 1.46
C PRO A 64 2.39 -18.44 2.48
N LEU A 65 1.65 -17.38 2.82
CA LEU A 65 0.44 -17.41 3.63
C LEU A 65 -0.78 -17.39 2.72
N VAL A 66 -1.55 -18.45 2.76
CA VAL A 66 -2.80 -18.54 1.99
C VAL A 66 -3.92 -17.87 2.77
N ASP A 67 -4.56 -16.86 2.18
CA ASP A 67 -5.70 -16.16 2.78
C ASP A 67 -7.03 -16.89 2.50
N MET A 68 -8.14 -16.36 3.05
CA MET A 68 -9.49 -16.92 2.88
C MET A 68 -9.98 -16.94 1.43
N THR A 69 -9.33 -16.18 0.52
CA THR A 69 -9.62 -16.18 -0.92
C THR A 69 -8.76 -17.17 -1.70
N LEU A 70 -8.02 -18.04 -1.01
CA LEU A 70 -7.05 -19.01 -1.54
C LEU A 70 -5.89 -18.37 -2.32
N LYS A 71 -5.60 -17.10 -2.05
CA LYS A 71 -4.45 -16.39 -2.63
C LYS A 71 -3.31 -16.31 -1.62
N ALA A 72 -2.08 -16.40 -2.11
CA ALA A 72 -0.86 -16.26 -1.33
C ALA A 72 -0.20 -14.90 -1.59
N GLY A 73 -0.89 -13.81 -1.18
CA GLY A 73 -0.40 -12.44 -1.33
C GLY A 73 0.64 -12.02 -0.29
N PHE A 74 0.63 -12.69 0.86
CA PHE A 74 1.55 -12.44 1.98
C PHE A 74 2.44 -13.65 2.25
N ASN A 75 3.56 -13.40 2.94
CA ASN A 75 4.53 -14.44 3.26
C ASN A 75 5.08 -14.26 4.68
N GLU A 76 5.51 -15.37 5.26
CA GLU A 76 6.53 -15.40 6.31
C GLU A 76 7.89 -15.47 5.64
N VAL A 77 8.85 -14.75 6.19
CA VAL A 77 10.25 -14.77 5.74
C VAL A 77 11.13 -15.05 6.94
N PHE A 78 11.85 -16.16 6.88
CA PHE A 78 12.78 -16.59 7.92
C PHE A 78 14.22 -16.27 7.51
N PHE A 79 15.01 -15.87 8.48
CA PHE A 79 16.42 -15.56 8.31
C PHE A 79 17.22 -16.43 9.27
N THR A 80 18.11 -17.25 8.74
CA THR A 80 19.03 -18.12 9.50
C THR A 80 20.45 -17.84 9.04
N ASP A 81 21.22 -17.17 9.89
CA ASP A 81 22.60 -16.78 9.65
C ASP A 81 22.83 -16.05 8.31
N VAL A 82 21.87 -15.24 7.90
CA VAL A 82 21.89 -14.50 6.64
C VAL A 82 22.95 -13.42 6.68
N LYS A 83 23.95 -13.51 5.79
CA LYS A 83 25.11 -12.62 5.74
C LYS A 83 24.90 -11.51 4.72
N VAL A 84 24.77 -10.27 5.19
CA VAL A 84 24.57 -9.10 4.34
C VAL A 84 25.76 -8.14 4.48
N PRO A 85 26.28 -7.58 3.37
CA PRO A 85 27.32 -6.56 3.42
C PRO A 85 26.90 -5.35 4.27
N ALA A 86 27.80 -4.77 5.04
CA ALA A 86 27.53 -3.57 5.83
C ALA A 86 27.19 -2.35 4.95
N THR A 87 27.61 -2.36 3.70
CA THR A 87 27.30 -1.33 2.70
C THR A 87 25.83 -1.30 2.29
N ASN A 88 25.08 -2.35 2.61
CA ASN A 88 23.64 -2.43 2.30
C ASN A 88 22.76 -1.71 3.35
N ILE A 89 23.37 -1.06 4.34
CA ILE A 89 22.65 -0.16 5.26
C ILE A 89 22.26 1.12 4.50
N VAL A 90 21.00 1.50 4.59
CA VAL A 90 20.51 2.77 4.09
C VAL A 90 20.52 3.79 5.23
N GLY A 91 21.24 4.88 5.06
CA GLY A 91 21.52 5.86 6.12
C GLY A 91 22.59 5.38 7.08
N ASN A 92 22.54 5.84 8.32
CA ASN A 92 23.48 5.45 9.35
C ASN A 92 22.98 4.24 10.15
N ARG A 93 23.93 3.47 10.71
CA ARG A 93 23.61 2.39 11.63
C ARG A 93 22.84 2.94 12.85
N GLY A 94 21.74 2.29 13.22
CA GLY A 94 20.89 2.71 14.33
C GLY A 94 19.83 3.76 13.97
N GLU A 95 19.85 4.36 12.78
CA GLU A 95 18.93 5.41 12.32
C GLU A 95 17.84 4.91 11.34
N GLY A 96 17.73 3.62 11.15
CA GLY A 96 16.80 3.02 10.19
C GLY A 96 15.32 3.34 10.45
N TRP A 97 14.96 3.72 11.69
CA TRP A 97 13.61 4.17 11.98
C TRP A 97 13.23 5.47 11.25
N ALA A 98 14.17 6.41 11.13
CA ALA A 98 13.96 7.64 10.36
C ALA A 98 13.80 7.34 8.87
N VAL A 99 14.63 6.43 8.32
CA VAL A 99 14.55 5.97 6.94
C VAL A 99 13.20 5.29 6.66
N ALA A 100 12.76 4.39 7.56
CA ALA A 100 11.47 3.71 7.42
C ALA A 100 10.29 4.70 7.43
N ASN A 101 10.32 5.71 8.31
CA ASN A 101 9.28 6.74 8.32
C ASN A 101 9.25 7.57 7.04
N ALA A 102 10.40 7.86 6.45
CA ALA A 102 10.47 8.53 5.16
C ALA A 102 9.82 7.67 4.05
N THR A 103 10.18 6.38 3.97
CA THR A 103 9.61 5.41 3.03
C THR A 103 8.08 5.32 3.18
N LEU A 104 7.59 5.09 4.39
CA LEU A 104 6.15 4.99 4.70
C LEU A 104 5.39 6.30 4.45
N SER A 105 6.07 7.45 4.55
CA SER A 105 5.47 8.75 4.21
C SER A 105 5.16 8.87 2.72
N HIS A 106 5.97 8.27 1.86
CA HIS A 106 5.71 8.21 0.42
C HIS A 106 4.61 7.19 0.08
N GLU A 107 4.64 6.02 0.70
CA GLU A 107 3.62 4.97 0.50
C GLU A 107 2.21 5.46 0.83
N ARG A 108 2.04 6.20 1.94
CA ARG A 108 0.72 6.76 2.31
C ARG A 108 0.11 7.65 1.24
N GLY A 109 0.93 8.32 0.44
CA GLY A 109 0.46 9.14 -0.67
C GLY A 109 -0.09 8.32 -1.84
N SER A 110 0.44 7.12 -2.08
CA SER A 110 0.00 6.24 -3.17
C SER A 110 -1.27 5.45 -2.84
N LEU A 111 -1.52 5.17 -1.55
CA LEU A 111 -2.72 4.43 -1.10
C LEU A 111 -4.03 5.20 -1.30
N ALA A 112 -3.97 6.52 -1.44
CA ALA A 112 -5.13 7.39 -1.64
C ALA A 112 -4.94 8.24 -2.90
N ASP A 113 -4.79 7.57 -4.04
CA ASP A 113 -4.64 8.25 -5.34
C ASP A 113 -5.97 8.88 -5.78
N PRO A 114 -6.04 10.22 -5.89
CA PRO A 114 -7.25 10.91 -6.32
C PRO A 114 -7.61 10.60 -7.77
N ASN A 115 -6.63 10.29 -8.64
CA ASN A 115 -6.91 9.94 -10.04
C ASN A 115 -7.57 8.56 -10.13
N ALA A 116 -7.11 7.58 -9.35
CA ALA A 116 -7.77 6.28 -9.28
C ALA A 116 -9.21 6.40 -8.76
N THR A 117 -9.46 7.31 -7.81
CA THR A 117 -10.82 7.59 -7.29
C THR A 117 -11.69 8.25 -8.35
N MET A 118 -11.15 9.21 -9.12
CA MET A 118 -11.84 9.84 -10.23
C MET A 118 -12.17 8.84 -11.35
N ASN A 119 -11.26 7.96 -11.69
CA ASN A 119 -11.51 6.91 -12.68
C ASN A 119 -12.65 5.98 -12.25
N ARG A 120 -12.71 5.60 -10.97
CA ARG A 120 -13.81 4.76 -10.46
C ARG A 120 -15.16 5.42 -10.59
N ILE A 121 -15.31 6.69 -10.22
CA ILE A 121 -16.60 7.38 -10.37
C ILE A 121 -17.00 7.52 -11.84
N ASN A 122 -16.05 7.76 -12.74
CA ASN A 122 -16.32 7.81 -14.18
C ASN A 122 -16.82 6.45 -14.71
N MET A 123 -16.20 5.34 -14.28
CA MET A 123 -16.67 3.99 -14.62
C MET A 123 -18.10 3.74 -14.13
N LEU A 124 -18.46 4.22 -12.94
CA LEU A 124 -19.83 4.10 -12.43
C LEU A 124 -20.83 4.96 -13.24
N ILE A 125 -20.44 6.16 -13.64
CA ILE A 125 -21.23 7.02 -14.52
C ILE A 125 -21.51 6.33 -15.86
N ASP A 126 -20.48 5.74 -16.46
CA ASP A 126 -20.62 5.05 -17.76
C ASP A 126 -21.50 3.80 -17.61
N LEU A 127 -21.29 2.99 -16.57
CA LEU A 127 -22.17 1.87 -16.24
C LEU A 127 -23.64 2.30 -16.12
N MET A 128 -23.91 3.38 -15.37
CA MET A 128 -25.29 3.87 -15.17
C MET A 128 -25.92 4.44 -16.45
N LYS A 129 -25.13 4.86 -17.43
CA LYS A 129 -25.62 5.26 -18.75
C LYS A 129 -25.93 4.06 -19.66
N GLU A 130 -25.24 2.94 -19.45
CA GLU A 130 -25.40 1.73 -20.25
C GLU A 130 -26.52 0.85 -19.71
N GLU A 131 -26.61 0.69 -18.40
CA GLU A 131 -27.56 -0.21 -17.74
C GLU A 131 -28.96 0.41 -17.55
N SER A 132 -29.98 -0.45 -17.53
CA SER A 132 -31.38 -0.03 -17.45
C SER A 132 -32.20 -0.98 -16.57
N ILE A 133 -33.19 -0.43 -15.84
CA ILE A 133 -34.26 -1.16 -15.12
C ILE A 133 -35.60 -0.72 -15.70
N ASP A 134 -36.46 -1.68 -16.05
CA ASP A 134 -37.78 -1.41 -16.62
C ASP A 134 -37.74 -0.41 -17.80
N GLY A 135 -36.68 -0.48 -18.62
CA GLY A 135 -36.51 0.39 -19.79
C GLY A 135 -36.00 1.79 -19.47
N LYS A 136 -35.76 2.13 -18.20
CA LYS A 136 -35.21 3.42 -17.76
C LYS A 136 -33.72 3.29 -17.39
N LYS A 137 -32.87 4.17 -17.92
CA LYS A 137 -31.44 4.18 -17.60
C LYS A 137 -31.24 4.44 -16.10
N LEU A 138 -30.22 3.77 -15.49
CA LEU A 138 -29.94 3.93 -14.06
C LEU A 138 -29.63 5.38 -13.69
N ILE A 139 -28.95 6.11 -14.58
CA ILE A 139 -28.60 7.51 -14.36
C ILE A 139 -29.84 8.44 -14.31
N ASP A 140 -30.98 8.02 -14.88
CA ASP A 140 -32.22 8.77 -14.89
C ASP A 140 -33.14 8.40 -13.72
N ILE A 141 -32.77 7.39 -12.91
CA ILE A 141 -33.51 6.99 -11.71
C ILE A 141 -33.06 7.87 -10.55
N PRO A 142 -33.98 8.67 -9.93
CA PRO A 142 -33.61 9.70 -8.96
C PRO A 142 -32.75 9.17 -7.78
N VAL A 143 -33.12 8.04 -7.19
CA VAL A 143 -32.41 7.48 -6.02
C VAL A 143 -30.94 7.14 -6.32
N TYR A 144 -30.66 6.60 -7.51
CA TYR A 144 -29.29 6.29 -7.92
C TYR A 144 -28.54 7.54 -8.35
N ARG A 145 -29.22 8.45 -9.01
CA ARG A 145 -28.66 9.74 -9.42
C ARG A 145 -28.24 10.58 -8.22
N ASP A 146 -29.06 10.67 -7.18
CA ASP A 146 -28.75 11.41 -5.95
C ASP A 146 -27.51 10.84 -5.25
N LYS A 147 -27.43 9.51 -5.12
CA LYS A 147 -26.23 8.84 -4.57
C LYS A 147 -24.99 9.14 -5.41
N LEU A 148 -25.09 9.04 -6.73
CA LEU A 148 -24.00 9.35 -7.65
C LEU A 148 -23.51 10.80 -7.48
N MET A 149 -24.43 11.77 -7.44
CA MET A 149 -24.09 13.19 -7.30
C MET A 149 -23.42 13.48 -5.96
N ALA A 150 -23.86 12.86 -4.86
CA ALA A 150 -23.23 12.98 -3.56
C ALA A 150 -21.80 12.42 -3.58
N LEU A 151 -21.58 11.25 -4.17
CA LEU A 151 -20.26 10.64 -4.32
C LEU A 151 -19.35 11.49 -5.22
N GLN A 152 -19.86 12.00 -6.33
CA GLN A 152 -19.11 12.87 -7.24
C GLN A 152 -18.64 14.13 -6.53
N GLY A 153 -19.48 14.75 -5.71
CA GLY A 153 -19.10 15.89 -4.88
C GLY A 153 -17.94 15.57 -3.94
N LYS A 154 -17.99 14.42 -3.26
CA LYS A 154 -16.90 13.94 -2.39
C LYS A 154 -15.61 13.68 -3.17
N VAL A 155 -15.69 13.06 -4.36
CA VAL A 155 -14.52 12.79 -5.23
C VAL A 155 -13.85 14.08 -5.66
N VAL A 156 -14.61 15.08 -6.10
CA VAL A 156 -14.07 16.39 -6.50
C VAL A 156 -13.43 17.13 -5.31
N ALA A 157 -14.08 17.08 -4.14
CA ALA A 157 -13.52 17.65 -2.92
C ALA A 157 -12.21 16.97 -2.51
N PHE A 158 -12.15 15.64 -2.60
CA PHE A 158 -10.96 14.86 -2.33
C PHE A 158 -9.82 15.18 -3.31
N GLN A 159 -10.11 15.31 -4.60
CA GLN A 159 -9.12 15.71 -5.61
C GLN A 159 -8.57 17.11 -5.32
N SER A 160 -9.44 18.07 -5.00
CA SER A 160 -9.06 19.44 -4.64
C SER A 160 -8.18 19.47 -3.39
N HIS A 161 -8.51 18.67 -2.36
CA HIS A 161 -7.69 18.53 -1.16
C HIS A 161 -6.30 17.96 -1.48
N SER A 162 -6.23 16.94 -2.34
CA SER A 162 -4.98 16.32 -2.76
C SER A 162 -4.07 17.29 -3.51
N LEU A 163 -4.64 18.07 -4.43
CA LEU A 163 -3.91 19.14 -5.14
C LEU A 163 -3.39 20.21 -4.19
N ARG A 164 -4.20 20.64 -3.21
CA ARG A 164 -3.78 21.59 -2.17
C ARG A 164 -2.62 21.03 -1.34
N THR A 165 -2.70 19.77 -0.92
CA THR A 165 -1.64 19.08 -0.16
C THR A 165 -0.36 18.94 -0.98
N LEU A 166 -0.46 18.75 -2.30
CA LEU A 166 0.68 18.71 -3.20
C LEU A 166 1.31 20.11 -3.36
N SER A 167 0.49 21.14 -3.58
CA SER A 167 0.94 22.53 -3.72
C SER A 167 1.62 23.05 -2.45
N SER A 168 1.15 22.64 -1.26
CA SER A 168 1.75 23.04 0.02
C SER A 168 3.17 22.50 0.24
N LYS A 169 3.59 21.46 -0.48
CA LYS A 169 4.98 20.98 -0.47
C LYS A 169 5.94 21.94 -1.15
N ILE A 170 5.43 22.76 -2.06
CA ILE A 170 6.23 23.73 -2.84
C ILE A 170 6.36 25.05 -2.06
N ASN A 171 5.40 25.34 -1.16
CA ASN A 171 5.36 26.54 -0.35
C ASN A 171 5.83 26.25 1.09
N PRO A 172 7.03 26.68 1.49
CA PRO A 172 7.53 26.48 2.84
C PRO A 172 6.67 27.23 3.86
N GLY A 173 6.21 26.53 4.91
CA GLY A 173 5.47 27.11 6.04
C GLY A 173 4.10 26.51 6.32
N GLN A 174 3.59 25.58 5.50
CA GLN A 174 2.34 24.87 5.80
C GLN A 174 2.61 23.45 6.33
N ASP A 175 1.91 23.04 7.39
CA ASP A 175 1.97 21.68 7.92
C ASP A 175 1.29 20.68 6.97
N VAL A 176 2.10 20.03 6.15
CA VAL A 176 1.66 19.03 5.16
C VAL A 176 1.27 17.71 5.81
N LYS A 177 1.69 17.47 7.07
CA LYS A 177 1.50 16.18 7.75
C LYS A 177 0.03 15.87 7.99
N LEU A 178 -0.72 16.83 8.52
CA LEU A 178 -2.15 16.67 8.76
C LEU A 178 -2.93 16.48 7.46
N GLY A 179 -2.60 17.23 6.41
CA GLY A 179 -3.21 17.08 5.09
C GLY A 179 -3.06 15.68 4.51
N LYS A 180 -1.87 15.07 4.63
CA LYS A 180 -1.62 13.69 4.20
C LYS A 180 -2.38 12.64 5.03
N MET A 181 -2.52 12.86 6.33
CA MET A 181 -3.28 11.95 7.21
C MET A 181 -4.77 11.96 6.85
N ILE A 182 -5.35 13.15 6.67
CA ILE A 182 -6.73 13.33 6.21
C ILE A 182 -6.93 12.69 4.84
N GLN A 183 -5.99 12.88 3.92
CA GLN A 183 -6.04 12.31 2.58
C GLN A 183 -6.15 10.78 2.61
N LYS A 184 -5.35 10.10 3.43
CA LYS A 184 -5.42 8.64 3.57
C LYS A 184 -6.79 8.20 4.11
N LEU A 185 -7.26 8.80 5.19
CA LEU A 185 -8.53 8.45 5.83
C LEU A 185 -9.69 8.64 4.84
N VAL A 186 -9.86 9.86 4.33
CA VAL A 186 -10.96 10.20 3.41
C VAL A 186 -10.90 9.39 2.12
N GLY A 187 -9.70 9.19 1.54
CA GLY A 187 -9.55 8.42 0.31
C GLY A 187 -9.90 6.94 0.47
N THR A 188 -9.60 6.32 1.63
CA THR A 188 -9.98 4.94 1.88
C THR A 188 -11.48 4.78 2.16
N GLU A 189 -12.09 5.69 2.93
CA GLU A 189 -13.53 5.68 3.17
C GLU A 189 -14.32 5.93 1.88
N LEU A 190 -13.92 6.90 1.09
CA LEU A 190 -14.54 7.20 -0.20
C LEU A 190 -14.44 6.03 -1.18
N ARG A 191 -13.34 5.30 -1.16
CA ARG A 191 -13.21 4.07 -1.94
C ARG A 191 -14.24 3.03 -1.52
N HIS A 192 -14.44 2.80 -0.23
CA HIS A 192 -15.47 1.90 0.27
C HIS A 192 -16.88 2.33 -0.15
N GLU A 193 -17.18 3.63 -0.08
CA GLU A 193 -18.48 4.14 -0.52
C GLU A 193 -18.71 3.92 -2.02
N LEU A 194 -17.69 4.15 -2.86
CA LEU A 194 -17.78 3.91 -4.31
C LEU A 194 -17.95 2.43 -4.64
N GLU A 195 -17.20 1.55 -3.98
CA GLU A 195 -17.31 0.09 -4.17
C GLU A 195 -18.64 -0.44 -3.63
N GLY A 196 -19.16 0.09 -2.52
CA GLY A 196 -20.48 -0.22 -2.00
C GLY A 196 -21.58 0.21 -2.98
N PHE A 197 -21.47 1.39 -3.56
CA PHE A 197 -22.43 1.84 -4.58
C PHE A 197 -22.37 0.98 -5.85
N ALA A 198 -21.19 0.54 -6.27
CA ALA A 198 -21.04 -0.40 -7.39
C ALA A 198 -21.75 -1.73 -7.12
N ILE A 199 -21.66 -2.24 -5.88
CA ILE A 199 -22.37 -3.45 -5.45
C ILE A 199 -23.89 -3.22 -5.49
N ASP A 200 -24.39 -2.10 -4.95
CA ASP A 200 -25.81 -1.75 -5.00
C ASP A 200 -26.33 -1.77 -6.44
N LEU A 201 -25.56 -1.19 -7.39
CA LEU A 201 -25.92 -1.18 -8.80
C LEU A 201 -25.88 -2.60 -9.42
N SER A 202 -24.97 -3.48 -8.99
CA SER A 202 -24.85 -4.85 -9.52
C SER A 202 -25.96 -5.78 -9.00
N LEU A 203 -26.47 -5.57 -7.78
CA LEU A 203 -27.53 -6.35 -7.19
C LEU A 203 -28.88 -6.23 -7.93
N ILE A 204 -29.05 -5.21 -8.76
CA ILE A 204 -30.19 -5.00 -9.63
C ILE A 204 -30.42 -6.21 -10.56
N HIS A 205 -29.34 -6.78 -11.09
CA HIS A 205 -29.39 -7.95 -11.96
C HIS A 205 -29.69 -9.25 -11.22
N ILE A 206 -29.50 -9.31 -9.91
CA ILE A 206 -29.69 -10.49 -9.08
C ILE A 206 -31.14 -10.54 -8.54
N SER A 207 -31.77 -9.37 -8.34
CA SER A 207 -33.11 -9.25 -7.78
C SER A 207 -34.23 -9.38 -8.83
N GLU A 208 -33.93 -9.34 -10.15
CA GLU A 208 -34.93 -9.67 -11.17
C GLU A 208 -35.13 -11.20 -11.21
N PRO A 209 -36.38 -11.69 -10.96
CA PRO A 209 -36.68 -13.10 -11.18
C PRO A 209 -36.44 -13.39 -12.66
N THR A 210 -35.54 -14.34 -12.95
CA THR A 210 -35.34 -14.86 -14.29
C THR A 210 -36.70 -15.22 -14.88
N ARG A 211 -37.25 -14.36 -15.74
CA ARG A 211 -38.41 -14.72 -16.57
C ARG A 211 -37.94 -15.88 -17.46
N HIS A 212 -38.29 -17.09 -17.06
CA HIS A 212 -38.22 -18.22 -17.98
C HIS A 212 -38.97 -17.84 -19.24
N ARG A 213 -38.28 -17.56 -20.33
CA ARG A 213 -38.87 -17.55 -21.66
C ARG A 213 -39.42 -18.96 -21.90
N ARG A 214 -40.74 -19.06 -21.89
CA ARG A 214 -41.45 -20.21 -22.46
C ARG A 214 -41.35 -20.13 -23.99
#